data_e945435a38ed22ae282fe1a0e86bb759
#
_entry.id   e945435a38ed22ae282fe1a0e86bb759
#
_cell.length_a   1.000
_cell.length_b   1.000
_cell.length_c   1.000
_cell.angle_alpha   90.00
_cell.angle_beta   90.00
_cell.angle_gamma   90.00
#
_symmetry.space_group_name_H-M   'P 1'
#
loop_
_entity.id
_entity.type
_entity.pdbx_description
1 polymer ?
#
loop_
_entity_poly.entity_id
_entity_poly.type
_entity_poly.pdbx_seq_one_letter_code
_entity_poly.pdbx_strand_id
1 'polypeptide(L)'
;MRKYLILISMLVLSGIQLNARHYDRGYESVPTAPFIQKGTWFTGGTAKYSQHINEDYNYLVISDINSNGFNISANPYVMYSIKDNMALGLKLSYDRSMLDLASAELGAAQVEMNAADCYQINHKYSAFGVFRAYIPFGNSKRVAMYTDLQLGGSYKQGKAFNAGGDQVLGTYTQTYSLRLAVDPGLIVFLTDRFAVEMNVGVFGVDYRWSEQVHNQVQTGSTDAASAGFMINLLSMGVGVSYYFL
;
A
#
# COMPACT_ATOMS: atom_id res chain seq x y z
N MET A 1 2.89 -14.40 25.04
CA MET A 1 3.51 -13.56 23.99
C MET A 1 2.74 -12.30 23.64
N ARG A 2 1.40 -12.30 23.51
CA ARG A 2 0.57 -11.10 23.19
C ARG A 2 0.79 -9.88 24.12
N LYS A 3 0.98 -10.09 25.42
CA LYS A 3 1.14 -9.00 26.42
C LYS A 3 2.47 -8.24 26.27
N TYR A 4 3.52 -8.89 25.79
CA TYR A 4 4.85 -8.27 25.63
C TYR A 4 4.97 -7.43 24.35
N LEU A 5 4.22 -7.77 23.29
CA LEU A 5 4.20 -6.99 22.06
C LEU A 5 3.57 -5.61 22.26
N ILE A 6 2.51 -5.52 23.06
CA ILE A 6 1.86 -4.26 23.43
C ILE A 6 2.78 -3.40 24.30
N LEU A 7 3.52 -4.02 25.22
CA LEU A 7 4.48 -3.30 26.07
C LEU A 7 5.66 -2.74 25.27
N ILE A 8 6.17 -3.49 24.30
CA ILE A 8 7.27 -3.07 23.42
C ILE A 8 6.81 -1.91 22.51
N SER A 9 5.58 -1.96 21.98
CA SER A 9 5.05 -0.85 21.16
C SER A 9 4.84 0.43 21.97
N MET A 10 4.42 0.32 23.23
CA MET A 10 4.33 1.48 24.14
C MET A 10 5.70 2.03 24.54
N LEU A 11 6.72 1.17 24.73
CA LEU A 11 8.08 1.60 25.06
C LEU A 11 8.75 2.32 23.91
N VAL A 12 8.51 1.92 22.67
CA VAL A 12 9.05 2.60 21.47
C VAL A 12 8.40 3.98 21.29
N LEU A 13 7.12 4.12 21.60
CA LEU A 13 6.40 5.41 21.53
C LEU A 13 6.79 6.39 22.65
N SER A 14 7.16 5.90 23.83
CA SER A 14 7.57 6.76 24.94
C SER A 14 9.02 7.23 24.88
N GLY A 15 9.88 6.60 24.05
CA GLY A 15 11.28 6.96 23.86
C GLY A 15 11.53 8.12 22.89
N ILE A 16 10.52 8.56 22.14
CA ILE A 16 10.68 9.66 21.18
C ILE A 16 10.34 10.98 21.87
N GLN A 17 11.13 11.36 22.86
CA GLN A 17 11.26 12.78 23.21
C GLN A 17 12.16 13.43 22.15
N LEU A 18 11.55 13.86 21.05
CA LEU A 18 12.19 14.72 20.07
C LEU A 18 12.47 16.09 20.73
N ASN A 19 13.53 16.18 21.50
CA ASN A 19 14.21 17.44 21.74
C ASN A 19 14.82 17.87 20.39
N ALA A 20 13.97 18.42 19.53
CA ALA A 20 14.43 19.13 18.35
C ALA A 20 15.20 20.37 18.84
N ARG A 21 16.48 20.21 19.14
CA ARG A 21 17.40 21.35 19.17
C ARG A 21 17.29 21.99 17.81
N HIS A 22 16.84 23.23 17.79
CA HIS A 22 16.83 24.04 16.59
C HIS A 22 18.29 24.19 16.13
N TYR A 23 18.69 23.34 15.19
CA TYR A 23 20.00 23.42 14.56
C TYR A 23 19.82 24.37 13.39
N ASP A 24 20.31 25.61 13.56
CA ASP A 24 20.35 26.57 12.48
C ASP A 24 21.32 26.06 11.41
N ARG A 25 20.77 25.65 10.28
CA ARG A 25 21.52 25.23 9.09
C ARG A 25 21.82 26.39 8.13
N GLY A 26 21.78 27.64 8.62
CA GLY A 26 21.97 28.83 7.78
C GLY A 26 20.76 29.23 6.97
N TYR A 27 19.59 28.62 7.25
CA TYR A 27 18.32 29.04 6.71
C TYR A 27 17.61 29.88 7.77
N GLU A 28 18.13 31.07 8.10
CA GLU A 28 17.39 31.99 8.94
C GLU A 28 16.03 32.28 8.30
N SER A 29 15.02 32.05 9.10
CA SER A 29 13.62 32.10 8.76
C SER A 29 13.20 33.47 8.26
N VAL A 30 13.18 33.64 6.97
CA VAL A 30 12.19 34.55 6.38
C VAL A 30 10.82 33.95 6.74
N PRO A 31 9.88 34.69 7.35
CA PRO A 31 8.55 34.18 7.64
C PRO A 31 7.88 33.83 6.30
N THR A 32 8.04 32.60 5.89
CA THR A 32 7.49 32.07 4.64
C THR A 32 6.06 31.70 4.93
N ALA A 33 5.13 32.21 4.14
CA ALA A 33 3.75 31.78 4.21
C ALA A 33 3.70 30.25 4.13
N PRO A 34 2.91 29.57 4.97
CA PRO A 34 2.86 28.13 4.99
C PRO A 34 2.46 27.58 3.62
N PHE A 35 2.99 26.44 3.25
CA PHE A 35 2.65 25.75 2.00
C PHE A 35 1.17 25.36 1.98
N ILE A 36 0.69 24.78 3.11
CA ILE A 36 -0.72 24.53 3.38
C ILE A 36 -1.08 25.23 4.70
N GLN A 37 -2.09 26.08 4.66
CA GLN A 37 -2.57 26.80 5.84
C GLN A 37 -3.42 25.90 6.73
N LYS A 38 -3.35 26.15 8.04
CA LYS A 38 -4.29 25.56 9.01
C LYS A 38 -5.73 25.89 8.61
N GLY A 39 -6.63 24.91 8.76
CA GLY A 39 -8.06 25.07 8.45
C GLY A 39 -8.44 24.67 7.04
N THR A 40 -7.47 24.38 6.16
CA THR A 40 -7.72 23.98 4.79
C THR A 40 -8.23 22.54 4.73
N TRP A 41 -9.38 22.33 4.08
CA TRP A 41 -9.87 21.02 3.68
C TRP A 41 -9.32 20.66 2.31
N PHE A 42 -9.01 19.41 2.09
CA PHE A 42 -8.67 18.93 0.77
C PHE A 42 -9.03 17.46 0.60
N THR A 43 -9.31 17.11 -0.64
CA THR A 43 -9.61 15.75 -1.06
C THR A 43 -8.76 15.39 -2.25
N GLY A 44 -8.53 14.12 -2.42
CA GLY A 44 -7.76 13.63 -3.54
C GLY A 44 -7.83 12.12 -3.65
N GLY A 45 -7.01 11.58 -4.52
CA GLY A 45 -6.90 10.16 -4.67
C GLY A 45 -5.79 9.78 -5.63
N THR A 46 -5.26 8.58 -5.42
CA THR A 46 -4.32 7.95 -6.35
C THR A 46 -4.98 6.76 -7.00
N ALA A 47 -4.71 6.55 -8.27
CA ALA A 47 -5.09 5.36 -9.01
C ALA A 47 -3.85 4.67 -9.56
N LYS A 48 -3.86 3.35 -9.56
CA LYS A 48 -2.80 2.53 -10.15
C LYS A 48 -3.44 1.48 -11.03
N TYR A 49 -2.83 1.24 -12.16
CA TYR A 49 -3.15 0.12 -13.03
C TYR A 49 -1.84 -0.55 -13.46
N SER A 50 -1.79 -1.85 -13.32
CA SER A 50 -0.69 -2.65 -13.87
C SER A 50 -1.25 -3.89 -14.53
N GLN A 51 -0.65 -4.26 -15.64
CA GLN A 51 -0.94 -5.49 -16.37
C GLN A 51 0.37 -6.20 -16.63
N HIS A 52 0.35 -7.51 -16.53
CA HIS A 52 1.45 -8.36 -16.97
C HIS A 52 0.90 -9.46 -17.84
N ILE A 53 1.63 -9.76 -18.88
CA ILE A 53 1.37 -10.86 -19.80
C ILE A 53 2.71 -11.59 -19.94
N ASN A 54 2.72 -12.87 -19.62
CA ASN A 54 3.87 -13.75 -19.83
C ASN A 54 3.49 -14.82 -20.85
N GLU A 55 4.28 -14.93 -21.88
CA GLU A 55 4.16 -15.96 -22.93
C GLU A 55 5.48 -16.71 -22.97
N ASP A 56 5.45 -18.02 -22.75
CA ASP A 56 6.62 -18.94 -22.75
C ASP A 56 7.79 -18.43 -21.89
N TYR A 57 7.47 -17.78 -20.76
CA TYR A 57 8.45 -17.17 -19.85
C TYR A 57 9.05 -18.23 -18.93
N ASN A 58 10.39 -18.24 -18.83
CA ASN A 58 11.11 -19.16 -17.95
C ASN A 58 11.69 -18.43 -16.74
N TYR A 59 11.45 -18.96 -15.53
CA TYR A 59 11.97 -18.40 -14.30
C TYR A 59 12.54 -19.49 -13.38
N LEU A 60 13.87 -19.51 -13.27
CA LEU A 60 14.63 -20.51 -12.47
C LEU A 60 14.29 -21.95 -12.87
N VAL A 61 13.52 -22.66 -12.05
CA VAL A 61 13.09 -24.06 -12.24
C VAL A 61 11.70 -24.21 -12.84
N ILE A 62 11.04 -23.07 -13.16
CA ILE A 62 9.70 -23.03 -13.77
C ILE A 62 9.88 -22.62 -15.21
N SER A 63 9.41 -23.45 -16.14
CA SER A 63 9.41 -23.19 -17.58
C SER A 63 8.00 -23.03 -18.13
N ASP A 64 7.90 -22.47 -19.32
CA ASP A 64 6.69 -22.33 -20.12
C ASP A 64 5.52 -21.69 -19.36
N ILE A 65 5.84 -20.60 -18.60
CA ILE A 65 4.86 -19.83 -17.86
C ILE A 65 4.04 -19.00 -18.84
N ASN A 66 2.76 -19.36 -18.99
CA ASN A 66 1.77 -18.59 -19.72
C ASN A 66 0.78 -18.00 -18.72
N SER A 67 0.87 -16.72 -18.47
CA SER A 67 0.01 -16.04 -17.50
C SER A 67 -0.40 -14.64 -17.94
N ASN A 68 -1.62 -14.29 -17.61
CA ASN A 68 -2.17 -12.96 -17.80
C ASN A 68 -2.72 -12.45 -16.48
N GLY A 69 -2.44 -11.21 -16.14
CA GLY A 69 -2.93 -10.64 -14.90
C GLY A 69 -3.03 -9.13 -14.94
N PHE A 70 -3.91 -8.60 -14.10
CA PHE A 70 -3.99 -7.18 -13.88
C PHE A 70 -4.17 -6.86 -12.40
N ASN A 71 -3.75 -5.66 -12.04
CA ASN A 71 -3.99 -5.07 -10.73
C ASN A 71 -4.51 -3.65 -10.91
N ILE A 72 -5.64 -3.36 -10.29
CA ILE A 72 -6.24 -2.03 -10.24
C ILE A 72 -6.32 -1.62 -8.78
N SER A 73 -5.87 -0.41 -8.48
CA SER A 73 -5.97 0.20 -7.15
C SER A 73 -6.52 1.61 -7.26
N ALA A 74 -7.46 1.94 -6.38
CA ALA A 74 -8.03 3.27 -6.23
C ALA A 74 -8.01 3.66 -4.75
N ASN A 75 -7.43 4.83 -4.44
CA ASN A 75 -7.18 5.26 -3.06
C ASN A 75 -7.67 6.69 -2.84
N PRO A 76 -8.99 6.93 -2.75
CA PRO A 76 -9.52 8.25 -2.40
C PRO A 76 -9.21 8.60 -0.94
N TYR A 77 -9.04 9.89 -0.68
CA TYR A 77 -8.84 10.41 0.67
C TYR A 77 -9.51 11.77 0.87
N VAL A 78 -9.76 12.11 2.12
CA VAL A 78 -10.17 13.44 2.58
C VAL A 78 -9.35 13.81 3.80
N MET A 79 -8.85 15.05 3.83
CA MET A 79 -7.97 15.53 4.89
C MET A 79 -8.31 16.96 5.31
N TYR A 80 -7.96 17.26 6.55
CA TYR A 80 -8.08 18.58 7.15
C TYR A 80 -6.74 19.03 7.75
N SER A 81 -6.31 20.22 7.42
CA SER A 81 -5.09 20.82 7.94
C SER A 81 -5.28 21.30 9.38
N ILE A 82 -4.75 20.52 10.33
CA ILE A 82 -4.86 20.79 11.77
C ILE A 82 -3.88 21.87 12.24
N LYS A 83 -2.78 22.02 11.53
CA LYS A 83 -1.72 23.02 11.73
C LYS A 83 -1.10 23.33 10.36
N ASP A 84 -0.42 24.46 10.28
CA ASP A 84 0.34 24.82 9.07
C ASP A 84 1.28 23.67 8.66
N ASN A 85 1.16 23.26 7.39
CA ASN A 85 1.90 22.15 6.79
C ASN A 85 1.67 20.77 7.43
N MET A 86 0.60 20.60 8.23
CA MET A 86 0.24 19.32 8.86
C MET A 86 -1.25 19.05 8.72
N ALA A 87 -1.61 17.88 8.22
CA ALA A 87 -2.99 17.49 8.04
C ALA A 87 -3.28 16.11 8.64
N LEU A 88 -4.52 15.91 9.01
CA LEU A 88 -5.06 14.63 9.47
C LEU A 88 -6.28 14.27 8.60
N GLY A 89 -6.46 13.00 8.29
CA GLY A 89 -7.59 12.59 7.48
C GLY A 89 -7.80 11.10 7.39
N LEU A 90 -8.68 10.73 6.47
CA LEU A 90 -9.04 9.35 6.19
C LEU A 90 -8.74 9.03 4.73
N LYS A 91 -8.21 7.85 4.50
CA LYS A 91 -7.93 7.28 3.19
C LYS A 91 -8.63 5.93 3.09
N LEU A 92 -9.39 5.75 2.03
CA LEU A 92 -9.96 4.46 1.67
C LEU A 92 -9.12 3.86 0.54
N SER A 93 -9.07 2.54 0.46
CA SER A 93 -8.39 1.86 -0.63
C SER A 93 -9.21 0.68 -1.10
N TYR A 94 -9.33 0.55 -2.40
CA TYR A 94 -9.86 -0.62 -3.05
C TYR A 94 -8.83 -1.15 -4.04
N ASP A 95 -8.43 -2.40 -3.84
CA ASP A 95 -7.50 -3.10 -4.72
C ASP A 95 -8.20 -4.33 -5.30
N ARG A 96 -8.09 -4.51 -6.61
CA ARG A 96 -8.53 -5.72 -7.31
C ARG A 96 -7.37 -6.27 -8.11
N SER A 97 -7.03 -7.52 -7.87
CA SER A 97 -6.05 -8.25 -8.67
C SER A 97 -6.64 -9.52 -9.25
N MET A 98 -6.26 -9.83 -10.45
CA MET A 98 -6.59 -11.05 -11.15
C MET A 98 -5.31 -11.64 -11.70
N LEU A 99 -5.16 -12.94 -11.59
CA LEU A 99 -4.13 -13.74 -12.21
C LEU A 99 -4.79 -14.94 -12.87
N ASP A 100 -4.51 -15.09 -14.14
CA ASP A 100 -4.88 -16.25 -14.94
C ASP A 100 -3.58 -16.93 -15.38
N LEU A 101 -3.37 -18.17 -14.93
CA LEU A 101 -2.22 -18.99 -15.25
C LEU A 101 -2.70 -20.13 -16.12
N ALA A 102 -2.46 -20.02 -17.43
CA ALA A 102 -2.88 -21.04 -18.38
C ALA A 102 -1.99 -22.29 -18.28
N SER A 103 -0.67 -22.11 -18.10
CA SER A 103 0.27 -23.23 -17.90
C SER A 103 1.52 -22.78 -17.15
N ALA A 104 2.10 -23.68 -16.38
CA ALA A 104 3.44 -23.59 -15.83
C ALA A 104 3.97 -24.98 -15.57
N GLU A 105 5.18 -25.28 -16.06
CA GLU A 105 5.85 -26.56 -15.83
C GLU A 105 6.94 -26.39 -14.77
N LEU A 106 6.89 -27.21 -13.73
CA LEU A 106 7.90 -27.24 -12.68
C LEU A 106 8.88 -28.39 -12.99
N GLY A 107 10.04 -28.05 -13.50
CA GLY A 107 11.13 -28.99 -13.76
C GLY A 107 12.07 -29.11 -12.57
N ALA A 108 11.68 -29.80 -11.50
CA ALA A 108 12.59 -30.21 -10.44
C ALA A 108 12.73 -31.73 -10.46
N ALA A 109 13.95 -32.23 -10.45
CA ALA A 109 14.35 -33.64 -10.53
C ALA A 109 13.31 -34.61 -9.96
N GLN A 110 12.59 -35.33 -10.83
CA GLN A 110 11.64 -36.42 -10.58
C GLN A 110 10.20 -36.04 -10.16
N VAL A 111 9.79 -34.78 -10.17
CA VAL A 111 8.37 -34.39 -9.98
C VAL A 111 7.98 -33.42 -11.09
N GLU A 112 7.27 -33.89 -12.09
CA GLU A 112 6.58 -33.05 -13.06
C GLU A 112 5.25 -32.60 -12.42
N MET A 113 5.18 -31.38 -11.95
CA MET A 113 3.93 -30.74 -11.54
C MET A 113 3.51 -29.76 -12.63
N ASN A 114 2.50 -30.12 -13.38
CA ASN A 114 1.86 -29.24 -14.34
C ASN A 114 0.74 -28.46 -13.63
N ALA A 115 0.92 -27.16 -13.47
CA ALA A 115 -0.16 -26.27 -13.08
C ALA A 115 -0.81 -25.72 -14.34
N ALA A 116 -2.04 -26.15 -14.62
CA ALA A 116 -2.80 -25.69 -15.78
C ALA A 116 -4.12 -25.07 -15.30
N ASP A 117 -4.59 -24.04 -16.00
CA ASP A 117 -5.89 -23.40 -15.78
C ASP A 117 -6.12 -22.92 -14.32
N CYS A 118 -5.10 -22.31 -13.72
CA CYS A 118 -5.21 -21.72 -12.42
C CYS A 118 -5.70 -20.27 -12.51
N TYR A 119 -6.85 -19.98 -11.94
CA TYR A 119 -7.43 -18.66 -11.90
C TYR A 119 -7.48 -18.14 -10.47
N GLN A 120 -6.98 -16.92 -10.25
CA GLN A 120 -7.04 -16.27 -8.95
C GLN A 120 -7.59 -14.85 -9.08
N ILE A 121 -8.58 -14.52 -8.27
CA ILE A 121 -9.09 -13.16 -8.13
C ILE A 121 -9.06 -12.75 -6.67
N ASN A 122 -8.63 -11.52 -6.42
CA ASN A 122 -8.60 -10.93 -5.09
C ASN A 122 -9.27 -9.57 -5.09
N HIS A 123 -10.03 -9.29 -4.05
CA HIS A 123 -10.58 -7.99 -3.71
C HIS A 123 -10.10 -7.60 -2.33
N LYS A 124 -9.55 -6.40 -2.18
CA LYS A 124 -9.08 -5.88 -0.91
C LYS A 124 -9.68 -4.49 -0.68
N TYR A 125 -10.27 -4.33 0.49
CA TYR A 125 -10.84 -3.07 0.98
C TYR A 125 -10.03 -2.63 2.20
N SER A 126 -9.64 -1.36 2.25
CA SER A 126 -8.84 -0.85 3.35
C SER A 126 -9.33 0.53 3.78
N ALA A 127 -9.15 0.83 5.06
CA ALA A 127 -9.41 2.13 5.63
C ALA A 127 -8.25 2.52 6.56
N PHE A 128 -7.72 3.73 6.35
CA PHE A 128 -6.56 4.25 7.09
C PHE A 128 -6.86 5.63 7.65
N GLY A 129 -6.48 5.85 8.92
CA GLY A 129 -6.19 7.18 9.43
C GLY A 129 -4.83 7.63 8.91
N VAL A 130 -4.75 8.85 8.40
CA VAL A 130 -3.53 9.37 7.76
C VAL A 130 -3.15 10.69 8.44
N PHE A 131 -1.90 10.77 8.87
CA PHE A 131 -1.25 12.02 9.24
C PHE A 131 -0.27 12.41 8.14
N ARG A 132 -0.44 13.60 7.55
CA ARG A 132 0.41 14.13 6.48
C ARG A 132 1.18 15.35 6.96
N ALA A 133 2.49 15.34 6.74
CA ALA A 133 3.37 16.47 6.96
C ALA A 133 3.96 16.94 5.62
N TYR A 134 3.97 18.26 5.39
CA TYR A 134 4.52 18.86 4.19
C TYR A 134 5.85 19.55 4.48
N ILE A 135 6.80 19.40 3.57
CA ILE A 135 8.12 20.03 3.59
C ILE A 135 8.28 20.76 2.25
N PRO A 136 8.04 22.07 2.20
CA PRO A 136 8.18 22.85 0.96
C PRO A 136 9.64 22.88 0.51
N PHE A 137 9.88 22.89 -0.79
CA PHE A 137 11.21 23.10 -1.36
C PHE A 137 11.59 24.58 -1.26
N GLY A 138 12.43 24.91 -0.28
CA GLY A 138 12.81 26.30 -0.02
C GLY A 138 11.58 27.18 0.21
N ASN A 139 11.45 28.26 -0.54
CA ASN A 139 10.30 29.18 -0.48
C ASN A 139 9.21 28.85 -1.51
N SER A 140 9.21 27.65 -2.09
CA SER A 140 8.22 27.29 -3.09
C SER A 140 6.82 27.18 -2.48
N LYS A 141 5.85 27.86 -3.10
CA LYS A 141 4.41 27.70 -2.79
C LYS A 141 3.74 26.65 -3.66
N ARG A 142 4.47 26.06 -4.61
CA ARG A 142 3.90 25.13 -5.59
C ARG A 142 4.44 23.71 -5.49
N VAL A 143 5.65 23.53 -4.92
CA VAL A 143 6.31 22.23 -4.87
C VAL A 143 6.73 21.93 -3.44
N ALA A 144 6.34 20.76 -2.95
CA ALA A 144 6.74 20.26 -1.64
C ALA A 144 6.95 18.75 -1.67
N MET A 145 7.77 18.27 -0.77
CA MET A 145 7.68 16.88 -0.30
C MET A 145 6.56 16.75 0.73
N TYR A 146 5.95 15.59 0.80
CA TYR A 146 5.10 15.24 1.91
C TYR A 146 5.40 13.83 2.40
N THR A 147 4.98 13.52 3.60
CA THR A 147 5.08 12.19 4.17
C THR A 147 3.76 11.85 4.84
N ASP A 148 3.19 10.72 4.44
CA ASP A 148 1.98 10.15 5.04
C ASP A 148 2.38 9.06 6.04
N LEU A 149 2.02 9.25 7.31
CA LEU A 149 1.98 8.20 8.30
C LEU A 149 0.56 7.63 8.34
N GLN A 150 0.42 6.35 8.03
CA GLN A 150 -0.87 5.68 7.86
C GLN A 150 -1.02 4.54 8.86
N LEU A 151 -2.15 4.53 9.56
CA LEU A 151 -2.54 3.42 10.44
C LEU A 151 -3.96 2.99 10.08
N GLY A 152 -4.15 1.71 9.83
CA GLY A 152 -5.48 1.23 9.47
C GLY A 152 -5.57 -0.26 9.27
N GLY A 153 -6.77 -0.69 8.91
CA GLY A 153 -7.09 -2.09 8.67
C GLY A 153 -7.47 -2.36 7.22
N SER A 154 -7.36 -3.62 6.84
CA SER A 154 -7.86 -4.08 5.56
C SER A 154 -8.51 -5.47 5.66
N TYR A 155 -9.46 -5.69 4.77
CA TYR A 155 -10.13 -6.94 4.52
C TYR A 155 -9.91 -7.37 3.08
N LYS A 156 -9.38 -8.57 2.87
CA LYS A 156 -9.13 -9.14 1.55
C LYS A 156 -9.92 -10.44 1.40
N GLN A 157 -10.59 -10.58 0.26
CA GLN A 157 -11.21 -11.81 -0.20
C GLN A 157 -10.44 -12.31 -1.41
N GLY A 158 -10.02 -13.57 -1.35
CA GLY A 158 -9.35 -14.26 -2.44
C GLY A 158 -10.14 -15.51 -2.85
N LYS A 159 -10.28 -15.70 -4.16
CA LYS A 159 -10.76 -16.94 -4.74
C LYS A 159 -9.71 -17.46 -5.70
N ALA A 160 -9.33 -18.70 -5.53
CA ALA A 160 -8.46 -19.40 -6.46
C ALA A 160 -9.11 -20.72 -6.83
N PHE A 161 -9.03 -21.09 -8.08
CA PHE A 161 -9.44 -22.40 -8.54
C PHE A 161 -8.49 -22.92 -9.61
N ASN A 162 -8.41 -24.23 -9.68
CA ASN A 162 -7.64 -24.97 -10.65
C ASN A 162 -8.60 -25.90 -11.39
N ALA A 163 -8.65 -25.79 -12.72
CA ALA A 163 -9.50 -26.59 -13.58
C ALA A 163 -8.70 -27.65 -14.38
N GLY A 164 -7.38 -27.73 -14.21
CA GLY A 164 -6.48 -28.61 -14.98
C GLY A 164 -6.56 -30.11 -14.63
N GLY A 165 -7.58 -30.58 -13.94
CA GLY A 165 -7.78 -31.99 -13.57
C GLY A 165 -9.22 -32.41 -13.70
N ASP A 166 -9.50 -33.71 -13.41
CA ASP A 166 -10.87 -34.28 -13.42
C ASP A 166 -11.81 -33.65 -12.39
N GLN A 167 -11.26 -32.88 -11.42
CA GLN A 167 -12.01 -32.17 -10.41
C GLN A 167 -11.56 -30.72 -10.33
N VAL A 168 -12.51 -29.80 -10.37
CA VAL A 168 -12.26 -28.39 -10.09
C VAL A 168 -12.00 -28.21 -8.60
N LEU A 169 -10.78 -27.83 -8.25
CA LEU A 169 -10.38 -27.55 -6.87
C LEU A 169 -10.47 -26.04 -6.63
N GLY A 170 -11.29 -25.65 -5.66
CA GLY A 170 -11.50 -24.24 -5.32
C GLY A 170 -11.04 -23.92 -3.91
N THR A 171 -10.40 -22.76 -3.76
CA THR A 171 -9.97 -22.23 -2.46
C THR A 171 -10.50 -20.82 -2.28
N TYR A 172 -11.13 -20.60 -1.14
CA TYR A 172 -11.59 -19.28 -0.71
C TYR A 172 -10.75 -18.84 0.50
N THR A 173 -10.19 -17.64 0.42
CA THR A 173 -9.35 -17.08 1.48
C THR A 173 -9.90 -15.74 1.93
N GLN A 174 -10.05 -15.57 3.24
CA GLN A 174 -10.34 -14.31 3.88
C GLN A 174 -9.12 -13.88 4.68
N THR A 175 -8.68 -12.64 4.48
CA THR A 175 -7.54 -12.09 5.21
C THR A 175 -7.92 -10.75 5.81
N TYR A 176 -7.71 -10.62 7.10
CA TYR A 176 -7.74 -9.36 7.82
C TYR A 176 -6.32 -8.90 8.07
N SER A 177 -6.06 -7.62 8.00
CA SER A 177 -4.75 -7.10 8.36
C SER A 177 -4.82 -5.74 9.03
N LEU A 178 -3.84 -5.50 9.91
CA LEU A 178 -3.55 -4.20 10.49
C LEU A 178 -2.22 -3.74 9.94
N ARG A 179 -2.18 -2.49 9.47
CA ARG A 179 -0.98 -1.92 8.84
C ARG A 179 -0.65 -0.56 9.43
N LEU A 180 0.65 -0.36 9.72
CA LEU A 180 1.29 0.92 9.94
C LEU A 180 2.27 1.16 8.80
N ALA A 181 2.18 2.29 8.11
CA ALA A 181 3.06 2.57 6.96
C ALA A 181 3.49 4.03 6.91
N VAL A 182 4.64 4.25 6.27
CA VAL A 182 5.20 5.57 5.97
C VAL A 182 5.41 5.67 4.47
N ASP A 183 4.65 6.57 3.84
CA ASP A 183 4.65 6.78 2.40
C ASP A 183 5.07 8.22 2.10
N PRO A 184 6.36 8.48 1.79
CA PRO A 184 6.80 9.78 1.28
C PRO A 184 6.29 10.03 -0.14
N GLY A 185 6.14 11.31 -0.48
CA GLY A 185 5.70 11.73 -1.79
C GLY A 185 6.12 13.13 -2.17
N LEU A 186 5.77 13.49 -3.39
CA LEU A 186 5.93 14.82 -3.96
C LEU A 186 4.57 15.37 -4.33
N ILE A 187 4.37 16.66 -4.13
CA ILE A 187 3.18 17.38 -4.55
C ILE A 187 3.58 18.60 -5.36
N VAL A 188 2.87 18.82 -6.47
CA VAL A 188 3.04 19.99 -7.34
C VAL A 188 1.69 20.62 -7.59
N PHE A 189 1.50 21.85 -7.14
CA PHE A 189 0.32 22.66 -7.44
C PHE A 189 0.36 23.17 -8.88
N LEU A 190 -0.59 22.77 -9.69
CA LEU A 190 -0.79 23.27 -11.05
C LEU A 190 -1.55 24.61 -11.01
N THR A 191 -2.50 24.72 -10.11
CA THR A 191 -3.25 25.94 -9.78
C THR A 191 -3.26 26.13 -8.27
N ASP A 192 -3.86 27.20 -7.77
CA ASP A 192 -3.95 27.43 -6.30
C ASP A 192 -4.76 26.32 -5.57
N ARG A 193 -5.62 25.62 -6.29
CA ARG A 193 -6.52 24.61 -5.71
C ARG A 193 -6.26 23.18 -6.17
N PHE A 194 -5.59 23.01 -7.31
CA PHE A 194 -5.39 21.71 -7.93
C PHE A 194 -3.94 21.31 -7.92
N ALA A 195 -3.65 20.13 -7.39
CA ALA A 195 -2.30 19.60 -7.35
C ALA A 195 -2.22 18.16 -7.89
N VAL A 196 -1.05 17.81 -8.39
CA VAL A 196 -0.65 16.44 -8.74
C VAL A 196 0.26 15.92 -7.65
N GLU A 197 0.05 14.68 -7.27
CA GLU A 197 0.79 13.99 -6.22
C GLU A 197 1.44 12.73 -6.75
N MET A 198 2.62 12.42 -6.24
CA MET A 198 3.30 11.14 -6.46
C MET A 198 3.76 10.62 -5.12
N ASN A 199 3.55 9.33 -4.84
CA ASN A 199 3.98 8.70 -3.60
C ASN A 199 4.64 7.34 -3.85
N VAL A 200 5.48 6.96 -2.89
CA VAL A 200 6.17 5.67 -2.86
C VAL A 200 6.04 5.10 -1.46
N GLY A 201 5.63 3.84 -1.34
CA GLY A 201 5.66 3.14 -0.06
C GLY A 201 7.11 2.79 0.30
N VAL A 202 7.57 3.25 1.48
CA VAL A 202 8.97 3.04 1.91
C VAL A 202 9.07 2.10 3.08
N PHE A 203 8.21 2.24 4.06
CA PHE A 203 8.23 1.44 5.28
C PHE A 203 6.83 0.97 5.62
N GLY A 204 6.71 -0.29 6.05
CA GLY A 204 5.45 -0.83 6.53
C GLY A 204 5.65 -1.97 7.51
N VAL A 205 4.78 -1.99 8.51
CA VAL A 205 4.59 -3.11 9.43
C VAL A 205 3.17 -3.61 9.23
N ASP A 206 3.05 -4.87 8.87
CA ASP A 206 1.77 -5.53 8.62
C ASP A 206 1.61 -6.71 9.58
N TYR A 207 0.46 -6.79 10.21
CA TYR A 207 0.00 -7.98 10.91
C TYR A 207 -1.22 -8.53 10.18
N ARG A 208 -1.20 -9.80 9.79
CA ARG A 208 -2.23 -10.46 9.01
C ARG A 208 -2.70 -11.74 9.70
N TRP A 209 -3.99 -11.98 9.63
CA TRP A 209 -4.59 -13.27 9.95
C TRP A 209 -5.50 -13.68 8.81
N SER A 210 -5.33 -14.91 8.36
CA SER A 210 -6.02 -15.44 7.20
C SER A 210 -6.74 -16.74 7.58
N GLU A 211 -7.94 -16.88 7.07
CA GLU A 211 -8.72 -18.10 7.11
C GLU A 211 -8.94 -18.58 5.68
N GLN A 212 -8.80 -19.87 5.48
CA GLN A 212 -8.89 -20.49 4.18
C GLN A 212 -9.86 -21.68 4.23
N VAL A 213 -10.70 -21.78 3.23
CA VAL A 213 -11.58 -22.93 3.00
C VAL A 213 -11.22 -23.52 1.65
N HIS A 214 -10.78 -24.77 1.65
CA HIS A 214 -10.42 -25.55 0.47
C HIS A 214 -11.51 -26.58 0.20
N ASN A 215 -12.01 -26.62 -1.05
CA ASN A 215 -13.05 -27.53 -1.52
C ASN A 215 -14.28 -27.61 -0.61
N GLN A 216 -14.66 -26.47 0.00
CA GLN A 216 -15.82 -26.34 0.90
C GLN A 216 -15.76 -27.16 2.19
N VAL A 217 -14.72 -27.92 2.44
CA VAL A 217 -14.62 -28.90 3.55
C VAL A 217 -13.40 -28.68 4.43
N GLN A 218 -12.24 -28.40 3.84
CA GLN A 218 -11.00 -28.27 4.60
C GLN A 218 -10.76 -26.80 5.01
N THR A 219 -10.65 -26.56 6.31
CA THR A 219 -10.37 -25.23 6.86
C THR A 219 -8.92 -25.13 7.30
N GLY A 220 -8.28 -24.02 6.99
CA GLY A 220 -6.93 -23.68 7.44
C GLY A 220 -6.87 -22.25 7.95
N SER A 221 -5.99 -21.97 8.89
CA SER A 221 -5.72 -20.63 9.39
C SER A 221 -4.23 -20.34 9.43
N THR A 222 -3.87 -19.09 9.16
CA THR A 222 -2.49 -18.61 9.21
C THR A 222 -2.43 -17.21 9.81
N ASP A 223 -1.52 -17.04 10.77
CA ASP A 223 -1.15 -15.73 11.32
C ASP A 223 0.24 -15.37 10.82
N ALA A 224 0.39 -14.17 10.31
CA ALA A 224 1.67 -13.66 9.83
C ALA A 224 1.89 -12.23 10.26
N ALA A 225 3.10 -11.93 10.72
CA ALA A 225 3.57 -10.57 10.95
C ALA A 225 4.75 -10.30 10.03
N SER A 226 4.76 -9.16 9.39
CA SER A 226 5.84 -8.72 8.55
C SER A 226 6.18 -7.26 8.81
N ALA A 227 7.46 -6.95 8.85
CA ALA A 227 7.96 -5.59 8.85
C ALA A 227 8.98 -5.48 7.73
N GLY A 228 8.92 -4.42 6.96
CA GLY A 228 9.83 -4.25 5.84
C GLY A 228 10.12 -2.79 5.54
N PHE A 229 11.35 -2.56 5.12
CA PHE A 229 11.78 -1.33 4.47
C PHE A 229 12.06 -1.67 3.01
N MET A 230 11.29 -1.09 2.12
CA MET A 230 11.45 -1.34 0.68
C MET A 230 11.09 -0.08 -0.09
N ILE A 231 12.00 0.40 -0.91
CA ILE A 231 11.74 1.46 -1.87
C ILE A 231 11.50 0.79 -3.23
N ASN A 232 10.25 0.73 -3.64
CA ASN A 232 9.91 0.22 -4.96
C ASN A 232 9.47 1.37 -5.87
N LEU A 233 10.42 1.90 -6.63
CA LEU A 233 10.19 3.01 -7.56
C LEU A 233 9.23 2.63 -8.70
N LEU A 234 9.08 1.35 -9.00
CA LEU A 234 8.15 0.85 -10.03
C LEU A 234 6.71 0.80 -9.52
N SER A 235 6.48 0.93 -8.21
CA SER A 235 5.15 0.96 -7.60
C SER A 235 4.69 2.35 -7.20
N MET A 236 5.18 3.39 -7.88
CA MET A 236 4.75 4.77 -7.62
C MET A 236 3.25 4.94 -7.87
N GLY A 237 2.59 5.60 -6.91
CA GLY A 237 1.23 6.09 -7.08
C GLY A 237 1.25 7.48 -7.67
N VAL A 238 0.43 7.71 -8.68
CA VAL A 238 0.15 9.04 -9.20
C VAL A 238 -1.28 9.40 -8.85
N GLY A 239 -1.50 10.60 -8.40
CA GLY A 239 -2.81 11.07 -7.98
C GLY A 239 -3.00 12.56 -8.18
N VAL A 240 -4.19 12.97 -7.86
CA VAL A 240 -4.61 14.37 -7.94
C VAL A 240 -5.28 14.76 -6.63
N SER A 241 -5.16 16.02 -6.27
CA SER A 241 -5.82 16.59 -5.10
C SER A 241 -6.41 17.97 -5.37
N TYR A 242 -7.50 18.25 -4.67
CA TYR A 242 -8.21 19.52 -4.73
C TYR A 242 -8.32 20.12 -3.33
N TYR A 243 -7.91 21.38 -3.18
CA TYR A 243 -7.87 22.15 -1.96
C TYR A 243 -8.99 23.16 -1.91
N PHE A 244 -9.79 23.13 -0.85
CA PHE A 244 -10.89 24.09 -0.60
C PHE A 244 -10.31 25.29 0.16
N LEU A 245 -9.96 26.33 -0.55
CA LEU A 245 -9.41 27.57 -0.03
C LEU A 245 -10.51 28.58 0.23
#